data_842af44e42d9787dac5ef273b4990e9f
#
_entry.id   842af44e42d9787dac5ef273b4990e9f
#
_cell.length_a   1.000
_cell.length_b   1.000
_cell.length_c   1.000
_cell.angle_alpha   90.00
_cell.angle_beta   90.00
_cell.angle_gamma   90.00
#
_symmetry.space_group_name_H-M   'P 1'
#
loop_
_entity.id
_entity.type
_entity.pdbx_description
1 polymer ?
#
loop_
_entity_poly.entity_id
_entity_poly.type
_entity_poly.pdbx_seq_one_letter_code
_entity_poly.pdbx_strand_id
1 'polypeptide(L)'
;MLTVLAFRLAFPVMLVGMSMGCAYQLPSHPFQEDLTEPLVFGHIQVWQEEPSGRIYLPELASLEFSSREDQRRYRVEIEAASSYFFLSLKPGQYQVTRVFIQEGGFRSSAEVPLTFEVPDQGVVYLGGWRFQVDPPNYTRELEVTIVSESVKAIVELTVRYPSLSSTVVLSSLAEPSLLRARLFEVTPYPRFRYFNRHNST
;
A
#
# COMPACT_ATOMS: atom_id res chain seq x y z
N MET A 1 11.22 58.81 -44.10
CA MET A 1 10.15 57.81 -43.93
C MET A 1 10.83 56.54 -43.42
N LEU A 2 10.79 56.33 -42.10
CA LEU A 2 11.35 55.14 -41.39
C LEU A 2 10.19 54.26 -40.94
N THR A 3 10.07 53.11 -41.55
CA THR A 3 9.04 52.09 -41.16
C THR A 3 9.63 51.18 -40.12
N VAL A 4 9.15 51.28 -38.88
CA VAL A 4 9.54 50.39 -37.75
C VAL A 4 8.70 49.12 -37.81
N LEU A 5 9.35 47.98 -38.08
CA LEU A 5 8.76 46.67 -38.08
C LEU A 5 8.77 46.13 -36.66
N ALA A 6 7.61 46.08 -36.00
CA ALA A 6 7.47 45.49 -34.65
C ALA A 6 7.32 43.98 -34.78
N PHE A 7 8.35 43.25 -34.37
CA PHE A 7 8.37 41.78 -34.29
C PHE A 7 7.70 41.33 -32.94
N ARG A 8 6.46 40.86 -33.01
CA ARG A 8 5.76 40.26 -31.87
C ARG A 8 6.23 38.83 -31.71
N LEU A 9 7.09 38.58 -30.74
CA LEU A 9 7.43 37.24 -30.23
C LEU A 9 6.23 36.70 -29.43
N ALA A 10 5.45 35.80 -30.04
CA ALA A 10 4.46 34.99 -29.31
C ALA A 10 5.19 33.84 -28.62
N PHE A 11 5.32 33.91 -27.30
CA PHE A 11 5.76 32.80 -26.45
C PHE A 11 4.61 31.80 -26.31
N PRO A 12 4.74 30.53 -26.77
CA PRO A 12 3.75 29.52 -26.45
C PRO A 12 3.96 29.12 -24.97
N VAL A 13 3.03 29.50 -24.10
CA VAL A 13 2.92 28.98 -22.74
C VAL A 13 2.50 27.52 -22.85
N MET A 14 3.49 26.64 -22.75
CA MET A 14 3.26 25.18 -22.63
C MET A 14 2.66 24.91 -21.25
N LEU A 15 1.32 24.83 -21.17
CA LEU A 15 0.61 24.39 -19.99
C LEU A 15 0.89 22.87 -19.84
N VAL A 16 1.90 22.54 -19.03
CA VAL A 16 2.11 21.17 -18.57
C VAL A 16 0.98 20.86 -17.60
N GLY A 17 -0.08 20.25 -18.10
CA GLY A 17 -1.17 19.73 -17.31
C GLY A 17 -0.61 18.61 -16.43
N MET A 18 -0.32 18.91 -15.15
CA MET A 18 -0.15 17.90 -14.12
C MET A 18 -1.49 17.19 -13.92
N SER A 19 -1.70 16.11 -14.66
CA SER A 19 -2.79 15.17 -14.37
C SER A 19 -2.48 14.50 -13.03
N MET A 20 -2.94 15.10 -11.94
CA MET A 20 -3.10 14.39 -10.66
C MET A 20 -4.16 13.31 -10.88
N GLY A 21 -3.74 12.16 -11.38
CA GLY A 21 -4.61 11.00 -11.55
C GLY A 21 -5.10 10.57 -10.17
N CYS A 22 -6.41 10.64 -9.94
CA CYS A 22 -7.03 10.04 -8.76
C CYS A 22 -6.74 8.54 -8.77
N ALA A 23 -6.40 7.97 -7.59
CA ALA A 23 -6.29 6.53 -7.43
C ALA A 23 -7.68 5.90 -7.48
N TYR A 24 -7.81 4.77 -8.17
CA TYR A 24 -9.02 3.97 -8.16
C TYR A 24 -9.14 3.25 -6.82
N GLN A 25 -10.27 3.46 -6.13
CA GLN A 25 -10.59 2.74 -4.90
C GLN A 25 -11.00 1.31 -5.24
N LEU A 26 -10.28 0.32 -4.70
CA LEU A 26 -10.65 -1.09 -4.81
C LEU A 26 -11.22 -1.59 -3.48
N PRO A 27 -12.26 -2.42 -3.52
CA PRO A 27 -12.70 -3.12 -2.32
C PRO A 27 -11.63 -4.12 -1.88
N SER A 28 -11.37 -4.21 -0.58
CA SER A 28 -10.46 -5.23 -0.01
C SER A 28 -11.03 -6.66 -0.12
N HIS A 29 -12.30 -6.78 -0.47
CA HIS A 29 -13.04 -8.04 -0.65
C HIS A 29 -14.06 -7.88 -1.78
N PRO A 30 -13.70 -8.18 -3.04
CA PRO A 30 -14.66 -8.14 -4.16
C PRO A 30 -15.74 -9.20 -3.97
N PHE A 31 -16.95 -8.92 -4.47
CA PHE A 31 -18.01 -9.91 -4.50
C PHE A 31 -17.68 -11.01 -5.51
N GLN A 32 -18.09 -12.25 -5.23
CA GLN A 32 -17.81 -13.40 -6.08
C GLN A 32 -18.39 -13.24 -7.51
N GLU A 33 -19.54 -12.59 -7.64
CA GLU A 33 -20.20 -12.31 -8.91
C GLU A 33 -19.45 -11.31 -9.80
N ASP A 34 -18.55 -10.51 -9.19
CA ASP A 34 -17.75 -9.48 -9.87
C ASP A 34 -16.38 -9.99 -10.32
N LEU A 35 -16.07 -11.29 -10.10
CA LEU A 35 -14.78 -11.87 -10.45
C LEU A 35 -14.67 -12.14 -11.96
N THR A 36 -14.50 -11.09 -12.74
CA THR A 36 -14.22 -11.17 -14.18
C THR A 36 -12.74 -11.23 -14.50
N GLU A 37 -11.91 -10.85 -13.55
CA GLU A 37 -10.45 -10.79 -13.64
C GLU A 37 -9.83 -11.79 -12.64
N PRO A 38 -8.54 -12.13 -12.78
CA PRO A 38 -7.83 -12.95 -11.81
C PRO A 38 -7.97 -12.43 -10.38
N LEU A 39 -8.11 -13.35 -9.42
CA LEU A 39 -8.16 -13.03 -8.01
C LEU A 39 -6.76 -13.12 -7.40
N VAL A 40 -6.26 -12.04 -6.85
CA VAL A 40 -5.04 -12.02 -6.05
C VAL A 40 -5.38 -11.86 -4.58
N PHE A 41 -4.64 -12.54 -3.71
CA PHE A 41 -4.88 -12.45 -2.27
C PHE A 41 -3.59 -12.57 -1.47
N GLY A 42 -3.64 -12.09 -0.24
CA GLY A 42 -2.56 -12.18 0.70
C GLY A 42 -3.04 -11.91 2.13
N HIS A 43 -2.12 -12.08 3.07
CA HIS A 43 -2.36 -11.77 4.47
C HIS A 43 -1.48 -10.60 4.88
N ILE A 44 -2.06 -9.64 5.59
CA ILE A 44 -1.36 -8.49 6.17
C ILE A 44 -1.31 -8.67 7.67
N GLN A 45 -0.15 -8.39 8.25
CA GLN A 45 0.05 -8.35 9.69
C GLN A 45 0.95 -7.17 10.04
N VAL A 46 0.43 -6.24 10.85
CA VAL A 46 1.22 -5.16 11.44
C VAL A 46 1.74 -5.62 12.79
N TRP A 47 3.02 -5.45 13.01
CA TRP A 47 3.70 -5.91 14.21
C TRP A 47 4.52 -4.79 14.84
N GLN A 48 4.76 -4.91 16.13
CA GLN A 48 5.56 -3.97 16.91
C GLN A 48 6.38 -4.71 17.95
N GLU A 49 7.53 -4.16 18.28
CA GLU A 49 8.32 -4.64 19.41
C GLU A 49 7.80 -4.07 20.73
N GLU A 50 7.72 -4.92 21.76
CA GLU A 50 7.39 -4.54 23.13
C GLU A 50 8.67 -4.32 23.95
N PRO A 51 8.74 -3.34 24.86
CA PRO A 51 7.80 -2.23 25.08
C PRO A 51 8.01 -1.08 24.08
N SER A 52 6.97 -0.71 23.36
CA SER A 52 7.07 0.29 22.27
C SER A 52 6.93 1.74 22.72
N GLY A 53 6.47 2.00 23.93
CA GLY A 53 6.14 3.34 24.40
C GLY A 53 5.00 4.02 23.63
N ARG A 54 4.16 3.22 22.95
CA ARG A 54 3.02 3.69 22.15
C ARG A 54 1.80 3.96 23.00
N ILE A 55 1.00 4.93 22.57
CA ILE A 55 -0.34 5.19 23.11
C ILE A 55 -1.40 4.40 22.32
N TYR A 56 -1.18 4.26 21.01
CA TYR A 56 -2.08 3.57 20.08
C TYR A 56 -1.32 2.48 19.33
N LEU A 57 -1.99 1.37 19.10
CA LEU A 57 -1.44 0.28 18.28
C LEU A 57 -1.42 0.69 16.81
N PRO A 58 -0.38 0.31 16.06
CA PRO A 58 -0.32 0.57 14.63
C PRO A 58 -1.25 -0.39 13.87
N GLU A 59 -1.91 0.16 12.86
CA GLU A 59 -2.74 -0.55 11.90
C GLU A 59 -2.33 -0.14 10.49
N LEU A 60 -2.50 -1.04 9.54
CA LEU A 60 -2.41 -0.69 8.14
C LEU A 60 -3.71 0.01 7.73
N ALA A 61 -3.63 1.30 7.43
CA ALA A 61 -4.80 2.05 6.97
C ALA A 61 -5.12 1.72 5.50
N SER A 62 -4.11 1.79 4.63
CA SER A 62 -4.30 1.49 3.21
C SER A 62 -2.99 1.16 2.50
N LEU A 63 -3.13 0.53 1.33
CA LEU A 63 -2.07 0.28 0.35
C LEU A 63 -2.36 1.06 -0.93
N GLU A 64 -1.34 1.67 -1.52
CA GLU A 64 -1.39 2.20 -2.88
C GLU A 64 -0.44 1.40 -3.77
N PHE A 65 -0.91 1.04 -4.95
CA PHE A 65 -0.11 0.37 -5.97
C PHE A 65 -0.48 0.85 -7.37
N SER A 66 0.38 0.59 -8.32
CA SER A 66 0.16 0.96 -9.72
C SER A 66 0.43 -0.22 -10.64
N SER A 67 -0.35 -0.32 -11.70
CA SER A 67 -0.02 -1.16 -12.85
C SER A 67 1.17 -0.55 -13.59
N ARG A 68 2.13 -1.36 -14.00
CA ARG A 68 3.26 -0.92 -14.81
C ARG A 68 2.89 -0.72 -16.28
N GLU A 69 1.81 -1.36 -16.73
CA GLU A 69 1.39 -1.33 -18.12
C GLU A 69 0.64 -0.04 -18.48
N ASP A 70 -0.41 0.27 -17.70
CA ASP A 70 -1.29 1.41 -17.98
C ASP A 70 -1.11 2.58 -17.00
N GLN A 71 -0.16 2.48 -16.06
CA GLN A 71 0.15 3.48 -15.03
C GLN A 71 -1.04 3.85 -14.14
N ARG A 72 -2.09 3.04 -14.13
CA ARG A 72 -3.23 3.23 -13.24
C ARG A 72 -2.81 3.04 -11.80
N ARG A 73 -3.31 3.91 -10.95
CA ARG A 73 -3.12 3.85 -9.50
C ARG A 73 -4.35 3.28 -8.84
N TYR A 74 -4.11 2.39 -7.90
CA TYR A 74 -5.13 1.74 -7.10
C TYR A 74 -4.86 1.98 -5.63
N ARG A 75 -5.93 2.08 -4.85
CA ARG A 75 -5.88 2.17 -3.40
C ARG A 75 -6.83 1.16 -2.79
N VAL A 76 -6.36 0.47 -1.77
CA VAL A 76 -7.13 -0.50 -0.99
C VAL A 76 -7.10 -0.07 0.46
N GLU A 77 -8.29 0.14 1.03
CA GLU A 77 -8.44 0.39 2.46
C GLU A 77 -8.45 -0.94 3.21
N ILE A 78 -7.67 -1.03 4.27
CA ILE A 78 -7.52 -2.25 5.09
C ILE A 78 -8.04 -2.01 6.50
N GLU A 79 -7.60 -0.93 7.15
CA GLU A 79 -8.02 -0.48 8.50
C GLU A 79 -7.92 -1.58 9.56
N ALA A 80 -6.83 -2.34 9.54
CA ALA A 80 -6.62 -3.46 10.46
C ALA A 80 -5.13 -3.69 10.77
N ALA A 81 -4.86 -4.21 11.97
CA ALA A 81 -3.53 -4.72 12.34
C ALA A 81 -3.25 -6.12 11.74
N SER A 82 -4.29 -6.91 11.46
CA SER A 82 -4.18 -8.19 10.78
C SER A 82 -5.42 -8.45 9.96
N SER A 83 -5.25 -8.70 8.66
CA SER A 83 -6.35 -8.95 7.73
C SER A 83 -5.89 -9.71 6.50
N TYR A 84 -6.80 -10.46 5.88
CA TYR A 84 -6.64 -10.93 4.51
C TYR A 84 -7.19 -9.89 3.55
N PHE A 85 -6.52 -9.70 2.43
CA PHE A 85 -7.03 -8.91 1.32
C PHE A 85 -7.22 -9.79 0.09
N PHE A 86 -8.25 -9.47 -0.70
CA PHE A 86 -8.61 -10.16 -1.94
C PHE A 86 -8.89 -9.10 -2.98
N LEU A 87 -8.19 -9.12 -4.12
CA LEU A 87 -8.31 -8.10 -5.15
C LEU A 87 -8.58 -8.76 -6.49
N SER A 88 -9.53 -8.24 -7.25
CA SER A 88 -9.73 -8.59 -8.65
C SER A 88 -8.91 -7.61 -9.49
N LEU A 89 -7.87 -8.10 -10.17
CA LEU A 89 -6.92 -7.29 -10.93
C LEU A 89 -6.74 -7.84 -12.33
N LYS A 90 -6.56 -6.95 -13.30
CA LYS A 90 -6.17 -7.35 -14.66
C LYS A 90 -4.82 -8.06 -14.65
N PRO A 91 -4.58 -8.96 -15.61
CA PRO A 91 -3.24 -9.51 -15.81
C PRO A 91 -2.20 -8.42 -15.99
N GLY A 92 -0.97 -8.66 -15.49
CA GLY A 92 0.15 -7.75 -15.68
C GLY A 92 1.03 -7.57 -14.45
N GLN A 93 1.98 -6.66 -14.55
CA GLN A 93 2.91 -6.33 -13.47
C GLN A 93 2.43 -5.14 -12.65
N TYR A 94 2.52 -5.27 -11.34
CA TYR A 94 2.11 -4.26 -10.37
C TYR A 94 3.26 -3.90 -9.44
N GLN A 95 3.21 -2.67 -8.96
CA GLN A 95 4.13 -2.18 -7.95
C GLN A 95 3.37 -1.48 -6.84
N VAL A 96 3.54 -1.95 -5.60
CA VAL A 96 3.15 -1.18 -4.43
C VAL A 96 4.02 0.07 -4.39
N THR A 97 3.40 1.22 -4.24
CA THR A 97 4.10 2.51 -4.26
C THR A 97 4.13 3.13 -2.87
N ARG A 98 3.07 2.92 -2.08
CA ARG A 98 2.95 3.54 -0.77
C ARG A 98 2.11 2.72 0.19
N VAL A 99 2.50 2.76 1.44
CA VAL A 99 1.80 2.16 2.58
C VAL A 99 1.43 3.27 3.55
N PHE A 100 0.22 3.23 4.09
CA PHE A 100 -0.23 4.16 5.12
C PHE A 100 -0.46 3.40 6.43
N ILE A 101 0.20 3.86 7.48
CA ILE A 101 0.05 3.35 8.84
C ILE A 101 -0.76 4.34 9.65
N GLN A 102 -1.72 3.83 10.41
CA GLN A 102 -2.54 4.61 11.34
C GLN A 102 -2.27 4.17 12.78
N GLU A 103 -2.17 5.14 13.69
CA GLU A 103 -2.00 4.94 15.13
C GLU A 103 -2.98 5.88 15.84
N GLY A 104 -4.22 5.41 16.08
CA GLY A 104 -5.32 6.27 16.53
C GLY A 104 -5.66 7.36 15.50
N GLY A 105 -5.58 8.63 15.90
CA GLY A 105 -5.79 9.76 14.99
C GLY A 105 -4.57 10.17 14.16
N PHE A 106 -3.42 9.49 14.32
CA PHE A 106 -2.15 9.83 13.69
C PHE A 106 -1.89 8.96 12.48
N ARG A 107 -1.33 9.56 11.43
CA ARG A 107 -1.04 8.86 10.17
C ARG A 107 0.39 9.09 9.75
N SER A 108 0.99 8.03 9.25
CA SER A 108 2.29 8.07 8.59
C SER A 108 2.25 7.27 7.28
N SER A 109 3.19 7.54 6.39
CA SER A 109 3.31 6.82 5.13
C SER A 109 4.74 6.45 4.84
N ALA A 110 4.94 5.35 4.11
CA ALA A 110 6.22 4.93 3.60
C ALA A 110 6.12 4.56 2.12
N GLU A 111 7.16 4.86 1.36
CA GLU A 111 7.31 4.34 0.01
C GLU A 111 7.86 2.91 0.09
N VAL A 112 7.11 1.97 -0.48
CA VAL A 112 7.37 0.54 -0.35
C VAL A 112 7.34 -0.07 -1.76
N PRO A 113 8.47 -0.11 -2.48
CA PRO A 113 8.52 -0.57 -3.86
C PRO A 113 8.51 -2.11 -3.96
N LEU A 114 7.43 -2.76 -3.51
CA LEU A 114 7.19 -4.18 -3.73
C LEU A 114 6.59 -4.40 -5.11
N THR A 115 7.02 -5.43 -5.81
CA THR A 115 6.48 -5.80 -7.12
C THR A 115 5.84 -7.18 -7.05
N PHE A 116 4.78 -7.37 -7.83
CA PHE A 116 4.13 -8.67 -7.99
C PHE A 116 3.53 -8.80 -9.39
N GLU A 117 3.29 -10.03 -9.81
CA GLU A 117 2.74 -10.34 -11.12
C GLU A 117 1.37 -11.01 -10.97
N VAL A 118 0.45 -10.60 -11.82
CA VAL A 118 -0.90 -11.18 -11.94
C VAL A 118 -0.96 -11.92 -13.28
N PRO A 119 -1.12 -13.24 -13.29
CA PRO A 119 -1.22 -14.03 -14.52
C PRO A 119 -2.55 -13.79 -15.25
N ASP A 120 -2.69 -14.30 -16.48
CA ASP A 120 -3.89 -14.11 -17.28
C ASP A 120 -5.16 -14.70 -16.66
N GLN A 121 -5.04 -15.72 -15.84
CA GLN A 121 -6.18 -16.42 -15.22
C GLN A 121 -5.79 -17.03 -13.87
N GLY A 122 -6.81 -17.30 -13.05
CA GLY A 122 -6.68 -18.08 -11.84
C GLY A 122 -6.65 -17.27 -10.55
N VAL A 123 -6.12 -17.92 -9.52
CA VAL A 123 -6.02 -17.35 -8.17
C VAL A 123 -4.55 -17.30 -7.76
N VAL A 124 -4.11 -16.15 -7.29
CA VAL A 124 -2.70 -15.89 -6.96
C VAL A 124 -2.53 -15.50 -5.50
N TYR A 125 -1.63 -16.21 -4.83
CA TYR A 125 -1.21 -15.88 -3.48
C TYR A 125 0.05 -15.01 -3.51
N LEU A 126 -0.03 -13.81 -2.96
CA LEU A 126 1.07 -12.83 -2.93
C LEU A 126 1.95 -12.91 -1.67
N GLY A 127 1.66 -13.82 -0.76
CA GLY A 127 2.40 -13.97 0.48
C GLY A 127 1.70 -13.39 1.71
N GLY A 128 2.30 -13.62 2.86
CA GLY A 128 2.02 -12.92 4.12
C GLY A 128 2.93 -11.69 4.22
N TRP A 129 2.35 -10.52 4.30
CA TRP A 129 3.04 -9.24 4.36
C TRP A 129 3.08 -8.76 5.81
N ARG A 130 4.26 -8.81 6.40
CA ARG A 130 4.51 -8.40 7.79
C ARG A 130 5.12 -7.02 7.80
N PHE A 131 4.45 -6.09 8.48
CA PHE A 131 4.86 -4.70 8.63
C PHE A 131 5.30 -4.48 10.08
N GLN A 132 6.61 -4.36 10.30
CA GLN A 132 7.15 -3.99 11.60
C GLN A 132 7.34 -2.47 11.63
N VAL A 133 6.66 -1.81 12.57
CA VAL A 133 6.65 -0.36 12.71
C VAL A 133 7.51 0.04 13.89
N ASP A 134 8.53 0.87 13.67
CA ASP A 134 9.39 1.38 14.73
C ASP A 134 8.62 2.14 15.82
N PRO A 135 9.12 2.14 17.06
CA PRO A 135 8.60 3.00 18.13
C PRO A 135 8.56 4.47 17.73
N PRO A 136 7.68 5.29 18.34
CA PRO A 136 7.60 6.73 18.06
C PRO A 136 8.90 7.45 18.43
N ASN A 137 9.68 7.84 17.42
CA ASN A 137 10.90 8.62 17.54
C ASN A 137 11.03 9.58 16.35
N TYR A 138 12.16 10.32 16.23
CA TYR A 138 12.36 11.30 15.14
C TYR A 138 12.64 10.66 13.78
N THR A 139 13.19 9.45 13.79
CA THR A 139 13.52 8.70 12.58
C THR A 139 12.86 7.32 12.70
N ARG A 140 11.65 7.19 12.17
CA ARG A 140 10.90 5.93 12.21
C ARG A 140 11.06 5.20 10.89
N GLU A 141 11.23 3.92 10.97
CA GLU A 141 11.28 3.03 9.81
C GLU A 141 10.09 2.06 9.84
N LEU A 142 9.76 1.59 8.67
CA LEU A 142 8.86 0.49 8.42
C LEU A 142 9.69 -0.63 7.80
N GLU A 143 9.78 -1.77 8.47
CA GLU A 143 10.31 -2.98 7.87
C GLU A 143 9.16 -3.80 7.31
N VAL A 144 9.30 -4.23 6.07
CA VAL A 144 8.32 -5.10 5.39
C VAL A 144 9.00 -6.42 5.09
N THR A 145 8.41 -7.52 5.57
CA THR A 145 8.86 -8.88 5.30
C THR A 145 7.77 -9.66 4.60
N ILE A 146 8.09 -10.30 3.48
CA ILE A 146 7.18 -11.18 2.74
C ILE A 146 7.50 -12.64 3.09
N VAL A 147 6.49 -13.36 3.57
CA VAL A 147 6.62 -14.76 3.98
C VAL A 147 5.64 -15.65 3.23
N SER A 148 6.03 -16.92 3.02
CA SER A 148 5.17 -17.91 2.38
C SER A 148 4.38 -18.67 3.46
N GLU A 149 3.15 -18.22 3.74
CA GLU A 149 2.22 -18.87 4.70
C GLU A 149 0.93 -19.33 3.99
N SER A 150 1.08 -20.03 2.87
CA SER A 150 -0.02 -20.35 1.95
C SER A 150 -1.15 -21.19 2.56
N VAL A 151 -0.85 -22.11 3.48
CA VAL A 151 -1.85 -23.06 4.01
C VAL A 151 -3.03 -22.33 4.69
N LYS A 152 -2.75 -21.41 5.60
CA LYS A 152 -3.80 -20.64 6.30
C LYS A 152 -4.55 -19.74 5.33
N ALA A 153 -3.83 -19.13 4.39
CA ALA A 153 -4.41 -18.24 3.40
C ALA A 153 -5.34 -18.98 2.44
N ILE A 154 -5.03 -20.22 2.04
CA ILE A 154 -5.88 -21.07 1.21
C ILE A 154 -7.15 -21.46 1.97
N VAL A 155 -7.06 -21.77 3.25
CA VAL A 155 -8.25 -22.05 4.07
C VAL A 155 -9.17 -20.83 4.09
N GLU A 156 -8.64 -19.63 4.32
CA GLU A 156 -9.45 -18.40 4.30
C GLU A 156 -10.06 -18.12 2.93
N LEU A 157 -9.30 -18.33 1.84
CA LEU A 157 -9.82 -18.26 0.47
C LEU A 157 -11.03 -19.19 0.29
N THR A 158 -10.93 -20.45 0.72
CA THR A 158 -11.97 -21.46 0.57
C THR A 158 -13.23 -21.10 1.36
N VAL A 159 -13.06 -20.54 2.55
CA VAL A 159 -14.20 -20.08 3.37
C VAL A 159 -14.92 -18.90 2.72
N ARG A 160 -14.18 -17.95 2.17
CA ARG A 160 -14.73 -16.72 1.60
C ARG A 160 -15.26 -16.90 0.19
N TYR A 161 -14.59 -17.73 -0.61
CA TYR A 161 -14.93 -18.02 -2.01
C TYR A 161 -15.05 -19.52 -2.25
N PRO A 162 -16.14 -20.16 -1.78
CA PRO A 162 -16.31 -21.63 -1.87
C PRO A 162 -16.24 -22.17 -3.32
N SER A 163 -16.68 -21.37 -4.30
CA SER A 163 -16.61 -21.75 -5.72
C SER A 163 -15.18 -21.90 -6.24
N LEU A 164 -14.18 -21.29 -5.58
CA LEU A 164 -12.78 -21.36 -5.95
C LEU A 164 -12.05 -22.50 -5.22
N SER A 165 -12.73 -23.29 -4.41
CA SER A 165 -12.13 -24.37 -3.60
C SER A 165 -11.38 -25.43 -4.41
N SER A 166 -11.76 -25.65 -5.68
CA SER A 166 -11.10 -26.57 -6.61
C SER A 166 -10.09 -25.89 -7.54
N THR A 167 -9.92 -24.57 -7.42
CA THR A 167 -9.02 -23.82 -8.29
C THR A 167 -7.57 -23.98 -7.81
N VAL A 168 -6.65 -24.18 -8.75
CA VAL A 168 -5.22 -24.20 -8.43
C VAL A 168 -4.79 -22.79 -8.04
N VAL A 169 -4.18 -22.68 -6.85
CA VAL A 169 -3.63 -21.42 -6.36
C VAL A 169 -2.16 -21.33 -6.78
N LEU A 170 -1.84 -20.33 -7.57
CA LEU A 170 -0.47 -20.01 -7.95
C LEU A 170 0.17 -19.18 -6.83
N SER A 171 1.46 -19.38 -6.58
CA SER A 171 2.22 -18.56 -5.63
C SER A 171 3.11 -17.60 -6.41
N SER A 172 2.85 -16.30 -6.28
CA SER A 172 3.68 -15.23 -6.84
C SER A 172 3.97 -14.24 -5.71
N LEU A 173 4.95 -14.59 -4.87
CA LEU A 173 5.31 -13.77 -3.72
C LEU A 173 5.75 -12.39 -4.20
N ALA A 174 5.31 -11.35 -3.49
CA ALA A 174 5.77 -10.00 -3.76
C ALA A 174 7.27 -9.84 -3.43
N GLU A 175 7.97 -9.06 -4.22
CA GLU A 175 9.42 -8.84 -4.11
C GLU A 175 9.76 -7.35 -3.94
N PRO A 176 10.83 -7.02 -3.20
CA PRO A 176 11.73 -7.90 -2.47
C PRO A 176 11.11 -8.51 -1.20
N SER A 177 11.62 -9.67 -0.76
CA SER A 177 11.11 -10.36 0.45
C SER A 177 11.41 -9.64 1.76
N LEU A 178 12.34 -8.71 1.76
CA LEU A 178 12.67 -7.83 2.89
C LEU A 178 12.97 -6.43 2.38
N LEU A 179 12.35 -5.44 2.99
CA LEU A 179 12.50 -4.02 2.65
C LEU A 179 12.44 -3.18 3.91
N ARG A 180 13.25 -2.13 3.98
CA ARG A 180 13.14 -1.06 4.98
C ARG A 180 12.86 0.26 4.31
N ALA A 181 11.91 1.00 4.85
CA ALA A 181 11.49 2.28 4.33
C ALA A 181 11.29 3.30 5.46
N ARG A 182 11.64 4.54 5.20
CA ARG A 182 11.40 5.61 6.17
C ARG A 182 9.90 5.92 6.26
N LEU A 183 9.40 6.03 7.49
CA LEU A 183 8.06 6.53 7.77
C LEU A 183 8.05 8.06 7.81
N PHE A 184 7.21 8.66 7.00
CA PHE A 184 6.95 10.10 6.97
C PHE A 184 5.64 10.38 7.69
N GLU A 185 5.67 11.24 8.70
CA GLU A 185 4.48 11.63 9.44
C GLU A 185 3.61 12.54 8.59
N VAL A 186 2.39 12.09 8.29
CA VAL A 186 1.33 12.91 7.67
C VAL A 186 0.62 13.72 8.77
N THR A 187 0.30 13.05 9.87
CA THR A 187 -0.18 13.69 11.12
C THR A 187 0.81 13.30 12.22
N PRO A 188 1.48 14.29 12.87
CA PRO A 188 2.54 14.01 13.83
C PRO A 188 2.06 13.15 15.00
N TYR A 189 2.78 12.07 15.29
CA TYR A 189 2.52 11.23 16.46
C TYR A 189 3.05 11.92 17.73
N PRO A 190 2.28 11.97 18.84
CA PRO A 190 2.73 12.58 20.08
C PRO A 190 3.91 11.77 20.66
N ARG A 191 5.04 12.43 20.81
CA ARG A 191 6.24 11.82 21.35
C ARG A 191 6.33 12.07 22.85
N PHE A 192 6.44 11.03 23.63
CA PHE A 192 6.47 11.09 25.09
C PHE A 192 7.53 12.07 25.67
N ARG A 193 8.63 12.27 24.95
CA ARG A 193 9.70 13.21 25.36
C ARG A 193 9.32 14.68 25.25
N TYR A 194 8.28 15.01 24.51
CA TYR A 194 7.82 16.41 24.38
C TYR A 194 7.07 16.87 25.63
N PHE A 195 6.36 15.98 26.31
CA PHE A 195 5.57 16.30 27.50
C PHE A 195 6.39 16.37 28.78
N ASN A 196 7.50 15.62 28.87
CA ASN A 196 8.34 15.61 30.07
C ASN A 196 9.28 16.83 30.18
N ARG A 197 9.47 17.65 29.15
CA ARG A 197 10.31 18.85 29.24
C ARG A 197 9.59 20.07 29.89
N HIS A 198 8.26 20.04 29.97
CA HIS A 198 7.49 21.15 30.55
C HIS A 198 7.08 20.93 32.01
N ASN A 199 7.30 19.75 32.57
CA ASN A 199 6.95 19.44 33.95
C ASN A 199 8.15 19.38 34.90
N SER A 200 9.31 19.86 34.50
CA SER A 200 10.53 19.94 35.35
C SER A 200 10.94 21.40 35.59
N THR A 201 9.98 22.19 36.09
CA THR A 201 10.24 23.49 36.74
C THR A 201 9.60 23.52 38.10
#